data_c9f6ba62f38311e1567e61dad2e11ea3
#
_entry.id   c9f6ba62f38311e1567e61dad2e11ea3
#
_cell.length_a   1.000
_cell.length_b   1.000
_cell.length_c   1.000
_cell.angle_alpha   90.00
_cell.angle_beta   90.00
_cell.angle_gamma   90.00
#
_symmetry.space_group_name_H-M   'P 1'
#
loop_
_entity.id
_entity.type
_entity.pdbx_description
1 polymer ?
#
loop_
_entity_poly.entity_id
_entity_poly.type
_entity_poly.pdbx_seq_one_letter_code
_entity_poly.pdbx_strand_id
1 'polypeptide(L)'
;MAHSPNLSGKTCLITGPTQGIGKAATLAIAKLGANLVLVVRDGQRGRDLADELRAAGNPNVELVIADLSSQAEVRRAAAEFLARHDRLHLLINNAGAIFMDRKESVDGLEMTLALNHLGYFLLTHLLVDVLKKSAPARIVHVASRAHVRGTIRFDDLQSKQSYGGWSAYSQSKLANILFSAELARRLSSTGVTSNCLHPGVVSTGFGKNNRGLMSFLIKLYSFFARTPEKGAETTIFLATSPAVEGLSGQYFADCKAIEPSREARDPGARGGILPVAR
;
A
#
# COMPACT_ATOMS: atom_id res chain seq x y z
N MET A 1 5.57 14.40 -28.47
CA MET A 1 5.20 13.01 -28.14
C MET A 1 5.58 12.78 -26.69
N ALA A 2 4.63 12.52 -25.80
CA ALA A 2 4.95 12.20 -24.41
C ALA A 2 5.70 10.85 -24.41
N HIS A 3 6.96 10.85 -23.97
CA HIS A 3 7.68 9.61 -23.78
C HIS A 3 6.92 8.72 -22.79
N SER A 4 6.58 7.51 -23.19
CA SER A 4 6.07 6.52 -22.24
C SER A 4 7.10 6.36 -21.12
N PRO A 5 6.68 6.34 -19.84
CA PRO A 5 7.61 6.19 -18.73
C PRO A 5 8.40 4.90 -18.91
N ASN A 6 9.72 4.97 -18.71
CA ASN A 6 10.62 3.82 -18.76
C ASN A 6 11.18 3.58 -17.35
N LEU A 7 11.01 2.37 -16.83
CA LEU A 7 11.50 1.94 -15.53
C LEU A 7 12.66 0.95 -15.61
N SER A 8 13.29 0.78 -16.79
CA SER A 8 14.46 -0.08 -16.94
C SER A 8 15.57 0.34 -15.97
N GLY A 9 16.10 -0.63 -15.24
CA GLY A 9 17.10 -0.40 -14.18
C GLY A 9 16.55 0.20 -12.88
N LYS A 10 15.25 0.47 -12.78
CA LYS A 10 14.60 0.92 -11.54
C LYS A 10 14.06 -0.26 -10.75
N THR A 11 14.40 -0.33 -9.47
CA THR A 11 13.88 -1.36 -8.54
C THR A 11 12.58 -0.88 -7.93
N CYS A 12 11.54 -1.72 -8.03
CA CYS A 12 10.22 -1.52 -7.47
C CYS A 12 9.89 -2.64 -6.49
N LEU A 13 9.57 -2.30 -5.24
CA LEU A 13 9.00 -3.21 -4.26
C LEU A 13 7.49 -2.96 -4.14
N ILE A 14 6.69 -4.01 -4.34
CA ILE A 14 5.24 -3.94 -4.23
C ILE A 14 4.69 -4.98 -3.26
N THR A 15 3.80 -4.56 -2.38
CA THR A 15 3.13 -5.43 -1.41
C THR A 15 1.74 -5.85 -1.89
N GLY A 16 1.38 -7.12 -1.69
CA GLY A 16 0.08 -7.67 -2.08
C GLY A 16 -0.18 -7.68 -3.59
N PRO A 17 0.79 -8.10 -4.44
CA PRO A 17 0.71 -8.01 -5.89
C PRO A 17 -0.14 -9.11 -6.56
N THR A 18 -0.61 -10.12 -5.82
CA THR A 18 -1.12 -11.37 -6.42
C THR A 18 -2.57 -11.32 -6.87
N GLN A 19 -3.31 -10.25 -6.58
CA GLN A 19 -4.71 -10.10 -6.98
C GLN A 19 -5.16 -8.64 -7.09
N GLY A 20 -6.28 -8.41 -7.77
CA GLY A 20 -6.94 -7.11 -7.83
C GLY A 20 -6.03 -5.98 -8.31
N ILE A 21 -6.11 -4.83 -7.63
CA ILE A 21 -5.35 -3.61 -7.95
C ILE A 21 -3.85 -3.87 -7.94
N GLY A 22 -3.37 -4.60 -6.92
CA GLY A 22 -1.95 -4.93 -6.79
C GLY A 22 -1.43 -5.72 -8.01
N LYS A 23 -2.20 -6.72 -8.50
CA LYS A 23 -1.82 -7.48 -9.69
C LYS A 23 -1.82 -6.59 -10.94
N ALA A 24 -2.87 -5.79 -11.14
CA ALA A 24 -2.97 -4.90 -12.29
C ALA A 24 -1.84 -3.86 -12.31
N ALA A 25 -1.52 -3.24 -11.16
CA ALA A 25 -0.39 -2.32 -11.04
C ALA A 25 0.95 -3.01 -11.33
N THR A 26 1.15 -4.23 -10.78
CA THR A 26 2.38 -5.01 -11.01
C THR A 26 2.59 -5.32 -12.48
N LEU A 27 1.55 -5.80 -13.18
CA LEU A 27 1.61 -6.09 -14.62
C LEU A 27 1.95 -4.83 -15.44
N ALA A 28 1.36 -3.68 -15.09
CA ALA A 28 1.66 -2.43 -15.77
C ALA A 28 3.10 -1.96 -15.55
N ILE A 29 3.61 -2.03 -14.32
CA ILE A 29 4.97 -1.63 -13.96
C ILE A 29 6.00 -2.60 -14.59
N ALA A 30 5.68 -3.90 -14.65
CA ALA A 30 6.51 -4.89 -15.33
C ALA A 30 6.72 -4.58 -16.81
N LYS A 31 5.66 -4.17 -17.50
CA LYS A 31 5.70 -3.76 -18.93
C LYS A 31 6.59 -2.53 -19.18
N LEU A 32 6.87 -1.74 -18.16
CA LEU A 32 7.77 -0.59 -18.23
C LEU A 32 9.23 -0.97 -17.93
N GLY A 33 9.54 -2.25 -17.72
CA GLY A 33 10.89 -2.79 -17.57
C GLY A 33 11.47 -2.67 -16.15
N ALA A 34 10.66 -2.47 -15.12
CA ALA A 34 11.14 -2.39 -13.74
C ALA A 34 11.68 -3.73 -13.23
N ASN A 35 12.72 -3.69 -12.40
CA ASN A 35 13.11 -4.82 -11.55
C ASN A 35 12.10 -4.93 -10.42
N LEU A 36 11.40 -6.06 -10.31
CA LEU A 36 10.28 -6.24 -9.38
C LEU A 36 10.67 -7.10 -8.18
N VAL A 37 10.39 -6.60 -6.98
CA VAL A 37 10.41 -7.38 -5.74
C VAL A 37 8.98 -7.46 -5.22
N LEU A 38 8.40 -8.65 -5.25
CA LEU A 38 7.01 -8.93 -4.92
C LEU A 38 6.93 -9.46 -3.48
N VAL A 39 6.38 -8.65 -2.56
CA VAL A 39 6.13 -9.10 -1.19
C VAL A 39 4.76 -9.75 -1.12
N VAL A 40 4.73 -11.07 -0.88
CA VAL A 40 3.54 -11.91 -0.93
C VAL A 40 3.40 -12.75 0.34
N ARG A 41 2.17 -12.99 0.80
CA ARG A 41 1.91 -13.93 1.89
C ARG A 41 1.82 -15.38 1.39
N ASP A 42 1.21 -15.58 0.24
CA ASP A 42 1.02 -16.88 -0.39
C ASP A 42 2.12 -17.10 -1.44
N GLY A 43 3.09 -17.96 -1.09
CA GLY A 43 4.24 -18.23 -1.94
C GLY A 43 3.87 -18.89 -3.27
N GLN A 44 2.80 -19.71 -3.33
CA GLN A 44 2.40 -20.35 -4.60
C GLN A 44 1.84 -19.31 -5.56
N ARG A 45 0.89 -18.47 -5.11
CA ARG A 45 0.37 -17.37 -5.93
C ARG A 45 1.45 -16.36 -6.33
N GLY A 46 2.46 -16.18 -5.47
CA GLY A 46 3.62 -15.36 -5.80
C GLY A 46 4.42 -15.95 -6.96
N ARG A 47 4.71 -17.25 -6.92
CA ARG A 47 5.41 -17.97 -8.03
C ARG A 47 4.61 -17.91 -9.32
N ASP A 48 3.31 -18.21 -9.28
CA ASP A 48 2.45 -18.17 -10.45
C ASP A 48 2.48 -16.79 -11.13
N LEU A 49 2.43 -15.71 -10.32
CA LEU A 49 2.54 -14.34 -10.85
C LEU A 49 3.94 -14.04 -11.40
N ALA A 50 5.00 -14.50 -10.73
CA ALA A 50 6.37 -14.28 -11.20
C ALA A 50 6.61 -14.97 -12.54
N ASP A 51 6.08 -16.18 -12.73
CA ASP A 51 6.17 -16.93 -13.99
C ASP A 51 5.35 -16.25 -15.10
N GLU A 52 4.13 -15.73 -14.78
CA GLU A 52 3.34 -14.92 -15.71
C GLU A 52 4.12 -13.67 -16.18
N LEU A 53 4.79 -12.98 -15.27
CA LEU A 53 5.58 -11.78 -15.58
C LEU A 53 6.82 -12.10 -16.43
N ARG A 54 7.52 -13.19 -16.13
CA ARG A 54 8.68 -13.65 -16.93
C ARG A 54 8.26 -14.06 -18.33
N ALA A 55 7.14 -14.81 -18.46
CA ALA A 55 6.58 -15.18 -19.74
C ALA A 55 6.12 -13.97 -20.55
N ALA A 56 5.70 -12.88 -19.89
CA ALA A 56 5.34 -11.62 -20.51
C ALA A 56 6.56 -10.73 -20.86
N GLY A 57 7.79 -11.21 -20.67
CA GLY A 57 9.02 -10.55 -21.09
C GLY A 57 9.73 -9.73 -20.01
N ASN A 58 9.34 -9.83 -18.74
CA ASN A 58 10.08 -9.23 -17.63
C ASN A 58 10.83 -10.33 -16.84
N PRO A 59 12.13 -10.55 -17.07
CA PRO A 59 12.90 -11.57 -16.37
C PRO A 59 13.26 -11.19 -14.93
N ASN A 60 13.22 -9.90 -14.59
CA ASN A 60 13.71 -9.36 -13.32
C ASN A 60 12.60 -9.34 -12.27
N VAL A 61 12.18 -10.52 -11.81
CA VAL A 61 11.12 -10.69 -10.81
C VAL A 61 11.63 -11.57 -9.67
N GLU A 62 11.63 -11.00 -8.47
CA GLU A 62 11.99 -11.67 -7.22
C GLU A 62 10.79 -11.76 -6.27
N LEU A 63 10.79 -12.78 -5.43
CA LEU A 63 9.76 -12.98 -4.41
C LEU A 63 10.36 -12.85 -3.02
N VAL A 64 9.63 -12.17 -2.16
CA VAL A 64 9.81 -12.16 -0.71
C VAL A 64 8.50 -12.63 -0.09
N ILE A 65 8.53 -13.78 0.59
CA ILE A 65 7.32 -14.34 1.22
C ILE A 65 7.26 -13.78 2.64
N ALA A 66 6.21 -12.98 2.95
CA ALA A 66 6.03 -12.41 4.29
C ALA A 66 4.55 -12.10 4.57
N ASP A 67 4.11 -12.36 5.79
CA ASP A 67 2.83 -11.85 6.32
C ASP A 67 3.08 -10.46 6.94
N LEU A 68 2.56 -9.43 6.29
CA LEU A 68 2.77 -8.04 6.73
C LEU A 68 1.94 -7.66 7.97
N SER A 69 1.13 -8.56 8.52
CA SER A 69 0.51 -8.40 9.84
C SER A 69 1.45 -8.81 10.99
N SER A 70 2.60 -9.44 10.68
CA SER A 70 3.65 -9.81 11.64
C SER A 70 4.83 -8.85 11.53
N GLN A 71 5.17 -8.19 12.63
CA GLN A 71 6.32 -7.28 12.67
C GLN A 71 7.65 -8.00 12.42
N ALA A 72 7.80 -9.23 12.93
CA ALA A 72 8.98 -10.05 12.68
C ALA A 72 9.15 -10.38 11.19
N GLU A 73 8.06 -10.76 10.52
CA GLU A 73 8.06 -11.03 9.09
C GLU A 73 8.35 -9.78 8.25
N VAL A 74 7.83 -8.61 8.63
CA VAL A 74 8.13 -7.34 7.97
C VAL A 74 9.62 -7.00 8.09
N ARG A 75 10.21 -7.18 9.29
CA ARG A 75 11.65 -6.95 9.52
C ARG A 75 12.51 -7.90 8.70
N ARG A 76 12.13 -9.18 8.66
CA ARG A 76 12.82 -10.19 7.84
C ARG A 76 12.74 -9.85 6.35
N ALA A 77 11.55 -9.46 5.85
CA ALA A 77 11.38 -9.07 4.45
C ALA A 77 12.23 -7.84 4.07
N ALA A 78 12.29 -6.83 4.94
CA ALA A 78 13.15 -5.68 4.71
C ALA A 78 14.64 -6.05 4.72
N ALA A 79 15.07 -6.89 5.67
CA ALA A 79 16.46 -7.37 5.74
C ALA A 79 16.84 -8.20 4.51
N GLU A 80 15.93 -9.08 4.05
CA GLU A 80 16.13 -9.88 2.83
C GLU A 80 16.25 -9.01 1.59
N PHE A 81 15.43 -7.95 1.48
CA PHE A 81 15.55 -6.96 0.41
C PHE A 81 16.91 -6.25 0.46
N LEU A 82 17.29 -5.70 1.62
CA LEU A 82 18.53 -4.93 1.79
C LEU A 82 19.80 -5.75 1.59
N ALA A 83 19.75 -7.07 1.83
CA ALA A 83 20.86 -7.98 1.56
C ALA A 83 21.13 -8.19 0.06
N ARG A 84 20.13 -7.95 -0.80
CA ARG A 84 20.21 -8.21 -2.25
C ARG A 84 20.21 -6.93 -3.09
N HIS A 85 19.71 -5.81 -2.54
CA HIS A 85 19.51 -4.57 -3.27
C HIS A 85 20.05 -3.37 -2.51
N ASP A 86 20.86 -2.58 -3.19
CA ASP A 86 21.39 -1.29 -2.72
C ASP A 86 20.57 -0.08 -3.20
N ARG A 87 19.54 -0.32 -4.02
CA ARG A 87 18.65 0.69 -4.61
C ARG A 87 17.18 0.28 -4.51
N LEU A 88 16.32 1.26 -4.20
CA LEU A 88 14.85 1.14 -4.24
C LEU A 88 14.27 2.46 -4.76
N HIS A 89 13.76 2.46 -5.98
CA HIS A 89 13.25 3.67 -6.63
C HIS A 89 11.74 3.86 -6.43
N LEU A 90 11.02 2.75 -6.17
CA LEU A 90 9.58 2.76 -6.03
C LEU A 90 9.15 1.76 -4.95
N LEU A 91 8.48 2.26 -3.91
CA LEU A 91 7.82 1.45 -2.89
C LEU A 91 6.30 1.61 -3.02
N ILE A 92 5.59 0.51 -3.30
CA ILE A 92 4.12 0.50 -3.37
C ILE A 92 3.56 -0.31 -2.20
N ASN A 93 3.07 0.39 -1.20
CA ASN A 93 2.32 -0.15 -0.09
C ASN A 93 0.85 -0.36 -0.51
N ASN A 94 0.53 -1.57 -0.97
CA ASN A 94 -0.78 -1.91 -1.51
C ASN A 94 -1.50 -3.02 -0.72
N ALA A 95 -0.78 -3.91 -0.04
CA ALA A 95 -1.37 -5.01 0.72
C ALA A 95 -2.41 -4.51 1.73
N GLY A 96 -3.58 -5.14 1.78
CA GLY A 96 -4.61 -4.75 2.74
C GLY A 96 -5.84 -5.64 2.68
N ALA A 97 -6.58 -5.67 3.78
CA ALA A 97 -7.82 -6.42 3.93
C ALA A 97 -8.78 -5.71 4.89
N ILE A 98 -10.02 -6.19 4.92
CA ILE A 98 -11.01 -5.86 5.93
C ILE A 98 -11.39 -7.13 6.69
N PHE A 99 -11.40 -7.07 8.01
CA PHE A 99 -11.88 -8.13 8.89
C PHE A 99 -13.13 -7.63 9.59
N MET A 100 -14.25 -8.35 9.42
CA MET A 100 -15.53 -7.94 10.02
C MET A 100 -15.58 -8.31 11.49
N ASP A 101 -14.90 -9.40 11.88
CA ASP A 101 -14.73 -9.82 13.27
C ASP A 101 -13.35 -9.39 13.76
N ARG A 102 -13.24 -8.98 15.04
CA ARG A 102 -11.97 -8.66 15.65
C ARG A 102 -11.09 -9.90 15.72
N LYS A 103 -9.90 -9.76 15.13
CA LYS A 103 -8.83 -10.77 15.17
C LYS A 103 -7.55 -10.10 15.61
N GLU A 104 -6.65 -10.86 16.15
CA GLU A 104 -5.30 -10.40 16.47
C GLU A 104 -4.27 -11.05 15.56
N SER A 105 -3.22 -10.30 15.27
CA SER A 105 -2.03 -10.83 14.61
C SER A 105 -1.22 -11.70 15.59
N VAL A 106 -0.15 -12.31 15.10
CA VAL A 106 0.78 -13.07 15.95
C VAL A 106 1.48 -12.21 17.00
N ASP A 107 1.49 -10.88 16.80
CA ASP A 107 2.04 -9.90 17.73
C ASP A 107 0.99 -9.37 18.74
N GLY A 108 -0.23 -9.94 18.77
CA GLY A 108 -1.33 -9.49 19.64
C GLY A 108 -1.93 -8.14 19.22
N LEU A 109 -1.72 -7.69 17.98
CA LEU A 109 -2.24 -6.44 17.44
C LEU A 109 -3.54 -6.68 16.67
N GLU A 110 -4.48 -5.70 16.69
CA GLU A 110 -5.69 -5.78 15.87
C GLU A 110 -5.31 -5.96 14.40
N MET A 111 -5.88 -6.97 13.77
CA MET A 111 -5.43 -7.50 12.48
C MET A 111 -5.52 -6.48 11.34
N THR A 112 -6.59 -5.65 11.31
CA THR A 112 -6.77 -4.63 10.27
C THR A 112 -5.73 -3.52 10.43
N LEU A 113 -5.50 -3.07 11.67
CA LEU A 113 -4.47 -2.08 11.99
C LEU A 113 -3.08 -2.62 11.67
N ALA A 114 -2.79 -3.86 12.10
CA ALA A 114 -1.50 -4.51 11.88
C ALA A 114 -1.16 -4.61 10.39
N LEU A 115 -2.07 -5.19 9.58
CA LEU A 115 -1.83 -5.41 8.16
C LEU A 115 -1.85 -4.13 7.34
N ASN A 116 -2.89 -3.29 7.50
CA ASN A 116 -3.14 -2.17 6.61
C ASN A 116 -2.28 -0.95 6.90
N HIS A 117 -1.85 -0.78 8.17
CA HIS A 117 -1.13 0.41 8.60
C HIS A 117 0.25 0.12 9.17
N LEU A 118 0.34 -0.69 10.23
CA LEU A 118 1.63 -0.94 10.90
C LEU A 118 2.63 -1.65 9.97
N GLY A 119 2.15 -2.56 9.11
CA GLY A 119 2.97 -3.19 8.07
C GLY A 119 3.54 -2.16 7.09
N TYR A 120 2.74 -1.19 6.62
CA TYR A 120 3.22 -0.11 5.75
C TYR A 120 4.23 0.78 6.47
N PHE A 121 3.91 1.17 7.70
CA PHE A 121 4.77 2.01 8.51
C PHE A 121 6.14 1.36 8.72
N LEU A 122 6.16 0.14 9.25
CA LEU A 122 7.40 -0.55 9.60
C LEU A 122 8.24 -0.85 8.36
N LEU A 123 7.63 -1.38 7.28
CA LEU A 123 8.33 -1.66 6.03
C LEU A 123 8.96 -0.38 5.44
N THR A 124 8.19 0.71 5.39
CA THR A 124 8.68 1.99 4.88
C THR A 124 9.82 2.54 5.75
N HIS A 125 9.67 2.46 7.08
CA HIS A 125 10.71 2.92 8.01
C HIS A 125 12.04 2.17 7.81
N LEU A 126 11.98 0.84 7.64
CA LEU A 126 13.16 0.01 7.44
C LEU A 126 13.83 0.24 6.08
N LEU A 127 13.07 0.69 5.07
CA LEU A 127 13.56 0.90 3.71
C LEU A 127 13.83 2.39 3.38
N VAL A 128 13.63 3.31 4.33
CA VAL A 128 13.73 4.75 4.05
C VAL A 128 15.13 5.17 3.60
N ASP A 129 16.17 4.57 4.16
CA ASP A 129 17.54 4.97 3.82
C ASP A 129 17.95 4.50 2.44
N VAL A 130 17.53 3.29 2.00
CA VAL A 130 17.77 2.85 0.63
C VAL A 130 16.94 3.66 -0.38
N LEU A 131 15.74 4.11 -0.02
CA LEU A 131 14.96 5.06 -0.83
C LEU A 131 15.69 6.39 -1.00
N LYS A 132 16.22 6.97 0.10
CA LYS A 132 17.04 8.20 0.03
C LYS A 132 18.27 8.04 -0.86
N LYS A 133 18.98 6.92 -0.75
CA LYS A 133 20.14 6.60 -1.61
C LYS A 133 19.76 6.47 -3.09
N SER A 134 18.48 6.19 -3.36
CA SER A 134 17.97 5.96 -4.72
C SER A 134 17.26 7.17 -5.33
N ALA A 135 17.28 8.31 -4.64
CA ALA A 135 16.59 9.50 -5.11
C ALA A 135 16.98 9.88 -6.57
N PRO A 136 15.99 10.30 -7.39
CA PRO A 136 14.58 10.48 -7.08
C PRO A 136 13.86 9.15 -6.90
N ALA A 137 13.13 9.02 -5.76
CA ALA A 137 12.38 7.82 -5.42
C ALA A 137 10.96 8.17 -4.96
N ARG A 138 10.03 7.21 -5.10
CA ARG A 138 8.61 7.42 -4.82
C ARG A 138 8.07 6.37 -3.87
N ILE A 139 7.25 6.82 -2.92
CA ILE A 139 6.47 5.95 -2.04
C ILE A 139 4.98 6.19 -2.33
N VAL A 140 4.27 5.12 -2.65
CA VAL A 140 2.83 5.15 -2.98
C VAL A 140 2.08 4.32 -1.96
N HIS A 141 1.13 4.93 -1.25
CA HIS A 141 0.30 4.26 -0.25
C HIS A 141 -1.14 4.12 -0.75
N VAL A 142 -1.64 2.88 -0.79
CA VAL A 142 -3.03 2.62 -1.16
C VAL A 142 -3.93 2.72 0.08
N ALA A 143 -4.63 3.86 0.19
CA ALA A 143 -5.68 4.07 1.17
C ALA A 143 -7.07 3.68 0.62
N SER A 144 -8.11 4.35 1.06
CA SER A 144 -9.49 4.12 0.62
C SER A 144 -10.35 5.37 0.87
N ARG A 145 -11.42 5.55 0.09
CA ARG A 145 -12.46 6.53 0.38
C ARG A 145 -13.12 6.31 1.76
N ALA A 146 -13.01 5.09 2.32
CA ALA A 146 -13.51 4.78 3.65
C ALA A 146 -12.90 5.68 4.75
N HIS A 147 -11.70 6.27 4.54
CA HIS A 147 -11.07 7.20 5.47
C HIS A 147 -11.97 8.38 5.87
N VAL A 148 -12.91 8.79 5.01
CA VAL A 148 -13.84 9.92 5.28
C VAL A 148 -14.72 9.65 6.51
N ARG A 149 -14.94 8.36 6.83
CA ARG A 149 -15.68 7.91 8.02
C ARG A 149 -14.75 7.42 9.14
N GLY A 150 -13.44 7.58 8.96
CA GLY A 150 -12.44 7.16 9.93
C GLY A 150 -12.22 8.22 11.00
N THR A 151 -11.92 7.76 12.21
CA THR A 151 -11.42 8.57 13.31
C THR A 151 -10.27 7.81 13.95
N ILE A 152 -9.17 8.50 14.28
CA ILE A 152 -8.07 7.89 15.03
C ILE A 152 -8.42 7.91 16.51
N ARG A 153 -8.73 6.75 17.06
CA ARG A 153 -9.01 6.59 18.49
C ARG A 153 -7.72 6.31 19.24
N PHE A 154 -6.99 7.33 19.61
CA PHE A 154 -5.70 7.20 20.30
C PHE A 154 -5.79 6.47 21.64
N ASP A 155 -6.95 6.54 22.31
CA ASP A 155 -7.28 5.83 23.55
C ASP A 155 -7.65 4.35 23.34
N ASP A 156 -8.06 3.97 22.13
CA ASP A 156 -8.42 2.59 21.76
C ASP A 156 -8.08 2.26 20.31
N LEU A 157 -6.84 2.47 19.90
CA LEU A 157 -6.39 2.21 18.52
C LEU A 157 -6.65 0.79 18.06
N GLN A 158 -6.61 -0.17 18.98
CA GLN A 158 -6.81 -1.58 18.69
C GLN A 158 -8.26 -2.03 18.81
N SER A 159 -9.20 -1.11 19.02
CA SER A 159 -10.63 -1.41 19.15
C SER A 159 -10.92 -2.54 20.15
N LYS A 160 -10.26 -2.50 21.32
CA LYS A 160 -10.45 -3.48 22.41
C LYS A 160 -11.76 -3.27 23.14
N GLN A 161 -12.21 -2.01 23.29
CA GLN A 161 -13.44 -1.64 23.97
C GLN A 161 -14.67 -1.90 23.09
N SER A 162 -14.56 -1.60 21.79
CA SER A 162 -15.66 -1.78 20.84
C SER A 162 -15.10 -1.99 19.44
N TYR A 163 -15.50 -3.07 18.78
CA TYR A 163 -15.05 -3.42 17.44
C TYR A 163 -16.15 -3.29 16.41
N GLY A 164 -15.83 -2.61 15.31
CA GLY A 164 -16.62 -2.63 14.09
C GLY A 164 -15.67 -2.72 12.90
N GLY A 165 -15.81 -3.78 12.08
CA GLY A 165 -14.86 -4.05 10.99
C GLY A 165 -14.70 -2.88 10.01
N TRP A 166 -15.80 -2.19 9.67
CA TRP A 166 -15.75 -0.98 8.85
C TRP A 166 -15.09 0.20 9.56
N SER A 167 -15.29 0.34 10.87
CA SER A 167 -14.64 1.40 11.67
C SER A 167 -13.14 1.17 11.74
N ALA A 168 -12.70 -0.05 12.08
CA ALA A 168 -11.28 -0.43 12.11
C ALA A 168 -10.62 -0.25 10.74
N TYR A 169 -11.30 -0.65 9.66
CA TYR A 169 -10.82 -0.43 8.30
C TYR A 169 -10.69 1.06 7.96
N SER A 170 -11.73 1.85 8.25
CA SER A 170 -11.73 3.31 7.99
C SER A 170 -10.62 4.01 8.76
N GLN A 171 -10.41 3.65 10.03
CA GLN A 171 -9.30 4.13 10.86
C GLN A 171 -7.95 3.78 10.24
N SER A 172 -7.74 2.52 9.80
CA SER A 172 -6.48 2.10 9.19
C SER A 172 -6.17 2.87 7.90
N LYS A 173 -7.20 3.22 7.10
CA LYS A 173 -7.03 3.97 5.85
C LYS A 173 -6.84 5.46 6.09
N LEU A 174 -7.43 6.03 7.14
CA LEU A 174 -7.12 7.37 7.61
C LEU A 174 -5.67 7.46 8.11
N ALA A 175 -5.24 6.49 8.90
CA ALA A 175 -3.86 6.40 9.39
C ALA A 175 -2.83 6.39 8.24
N ASN A 176 -3.12 5.72 7.12
CA ASN A 176 -2.23 5.72 5.96
C ASN A 176 -2.10 7.09 5.28
N ILE A 177 -3.17 7.89 5.24
CA ILE A 177 -3.11 9.26 4.69
C ILE A 177 -2.29 10.16 5.61
N LEU A 178 -2.56 10.12 6.91
CA LEU A 178 -1.82 10.88 7.92
C LEU A 178 -0.32 10.52 7.90
N PHE A 179 -0.01 9.23 7.84
CA PHE A 179 1.36 8.72 7.73
C PHE A 179 2.05 9.22 6.46
N SER A 180 1.41 9.10 5.30
CA SER A 180 1.97 9.57 4.04
C SER A 180 2.29 11.07 4.07
N ALA A 181 1.40 11.89 4.62
CA ALA A 181 1.59 13.33 4.72
C ALA A 181 2.73 13.71 5.68
N GLU A 182 2.83 13.04 6.84
CA GLU A 182 3.92 13.27 7.77
C GLU A 182 5.27 12.75 7.24
N LEU A 183 5.26 11.61 6.57
CA LEU A 183 6.45 11.07 5.91
C LEU A 183 6.98 12.03 4.83
N ALA A 184 6.09 12.60 4.01
CA ALA A 184 6.44 13.61 3.01
C ALA A 184 7.13 14.84 3.65
N ARG A 185 6.60 15.31 4.79
CA ARG A 185 7.20 16.41 5.56
C ARG A 185 8.61 16.06 6.05
N ARG A 186 8.82 14.84 6.57
CA ARG A 186 10.12 14.37 7.07
C ARG A 186 11.13 14.10 5.96
N LEU A 187 10.65 13.76 4.77
CA LEU A 187 11.49 13.48 3.60
C LEU A 187 11.69 14.70 2.70
N SER A 188 11.22 15.88 3.12
CA SER A 188 11.48 17.14 2.39
C SER A 188 12.98 17.28 2.14
N SER A 189 13.37 17.72 0.96
CA SER A 189 14.77 17.89 0.54
C SER A 189 15.60 16.61 0.32
N THR A 190 15.01 15.40 0.47
CA THR A 190 15.74 14.14 0.23
C THR A 190 15.62 13.62 -1.20
N GLY A 191 14.73 14.20 -2.01
CA GLY A 191 14.38 13.68 -3.33
C GLY A 191 13.45 12.45 -3.30
N VAL A 192 12.94 12.07 -2.12
CA VAL A 192 11.95 11.01 -1.96
C VAL A 192 10.57 11.62 -1.76
N THR A 193 9.60 11.24 -2.57
CA THR A 193 8.21 11.66 -2.43
C THR A 193 7.34 10.58 -1.80
N SER A 194 6.34 10.99 -1.01
CA SER A 194 5.34 10.09 -0.42
C SER A 194 3.95 10.63 -0.72
N ASN A 195 3.16 9.84 -1.44
CA ASN A 195 1.78 10.20 -1.79
C ASN A 195 0.82 9.05 -1.50
N CYS A 196 -0.42 9.41 -1.24
CA CYS A 196 -1.48 8.47 -0.91
C CYS A 196 -2.61 8.57 -1.92
N LEU A 197 -3.34 7.46 -2.13
CA LEU A 197 -4.46 7.43 -3.06
C LEU A 197 -5.63 6.59 -2.55
N HIS A 198 -6.82 6.77 -3.15
CA HIS A 198 -7.84 5.73 -3.17
C HIS A 198 -8.14 5.29 -4.61
N PRO A 199 -8.36 3.98 -4.82
CA PRO A 199 -8.54 3.40 -6.16
C PRO A 199 -9.99 3.50 -6.68
N GLY A 200 -10.87 4.16 -5.97
CA GLY A 200 -12.32 4.06 -6.18
C GLY A 200 -12.90 2.78 -5.56
N VAL A 201 -14.13 2.43 -5.94
CA VAL A 201 -14.74 1.16 -5.57
C VAL A 201 -14.38 0.14 -6.63
N VAL A 202 -13.58 -0.86 -6.27
CA VAL A 202 -13.02 -1.84 -7.22
C VAL A 202 -13.54 -3.24 -6.90
N SER A 203 -13.96 -3.98 -7.93
CA SER A 203 -14.28 -5.40 -7.82
C SER A 203 -13.00 -6.20 -7.64
N THR A 204 -12.61 -6.40 -6.38
CA THR A 204 -11.45 -7.21 -6.02
C THR A 204 -11.86 -8.35 -5.10
N GLY A 205 -10.96 -9.30 -4.86
CA GLY A 205 -11.15 -10.31 -3.81
C GLY A 205 -11.20 -9.76 -2.37
N PHE A 206 -11.43 -8.45 -2.25
CA PHE A 206 -11.54 -7.71 -0.99
C PHE A 206 -12.74 -8.22 -0.19
N GLY A 207 -12.52 -8.60 1.06
CA GLY A 207 -13.58 -9.16 1.90
C GLY A 207 -13.76 -10.68 1.79
N LYS A 208 -13.02 -11.42 0.98
CA LYS A 208 -13.06 -12.89 0.92
C LYS A 208 -12.67 -13.57 2.25
N ASN A 209 -12.07 -12.84 3.16
CA ASN A 209 -11.72 -13.32 4.50
C ASN A 209 -12.94 -13.41 5.44
N ASN A 210 -14.11 -12.94 5.02
CA ASN A 210 -15.35 -12.92 5.79
C ASN A 210 -16.30 -14.02 5.29
N ARG A 211 -17.15 -14.56 6.19
CA ARG A 211 -18.13 -15.62 5.90
C ARG A 211 -19.57 -15.07 6.03
N GLY A 212 -20.55 -15.76 5.44
CA GLY A 212 -21.97 -15.48 5.62
C GLY A 212 -22.55 -14.38 4.71
N LEU A 213 -23.67 -13.78 5.15
CA LEU A 213 -24.47 -12.79 4.41
C LEU A 213 -23.65 -11.58 3.94
N MET A 214 -22.65 -11.15 4.72
CA MET A 214 -21.78 -10.04 4.39
C MET A 214 -20.92 -10.33 3.14
N SER A 215 -20.46 -11.57 2.97
CA SER A 215 -19.74 -11.99 1.75
C SER A 215 -20.64 -11.87 0.51
N PHE A 216 -21.94 -12.18 0.65
CA PHE A 216 -22.92 -12.04 -0.42
C PHE A 216 -23.17 -10.57 -0.77
N LEU A 217 -23.35 -9.70 0.22
CA LEU A 217 -23.54 -8.25 0.02
C LEU A 217 -22.32 -7.58 -0.63
N ILE A 218 -21.11 -7.96 -0.21
CA ILE A 218 -19.86 -7.49 -0.83
C ILE A 218 -19.81 -7.95 -2.30
N LYS A 219 -20.24 -9.17 -2.60
CA LYS A 219 -20.27 -9.72 -3.96
C LYS A 219 -21.32 -9.00 -4.85
N LEU A 220 -22.49 -8.66 -4.29
CA LEU A 220 -23.51 -7.89 -4.99
C LEU A 220 -23.06 -6.46 -5.28
N TYR A 221 -22.39 -5.82 -4.32
CA TYR A 221 -21.80 -4.48 -4.48
C TYR A 221 -20.64 -4.45 -5.50
N SER A 222 -19.95 -5.59 -5.66
CA SER A 222 -18.85 -5.72 -6.63
C SER A 222 -19.32 -5.68 -8.09
N PHE A 223 -20.60 -5.86 -8.37
CA PHE A 223 -21.16 -5.77 -9.73
C PHE A 223 -21.13 -4.33 -10.29
N PHE A 224 -21.18 -3.32 -9.40
CA PHE A 224 -21.05 -1.91 -9.76
C PHE A 224 -19.64 -1.35 -9.58
N ALA A 225 -18.69 -2.22 -9.25
CA ALA A 225 -17.32 -1.81 -8.96
C ALA A 225 -16.48 -1.72 -10.24
N ARG A 226 -15.47 -0.84 -10.22
CA ARG A 226 -14.47 -0.71 -11.29
C ARG A 226 -13.70 -2.02 -11.48
N THR A 227 -13.18 -2.23 -12.69
CA THR A 227 -12.23 -3.33 -12.91
C THR A 227 -10.93 -3.11 -12.13
N PRO A 228 -10.15 -4.16 -11.85
CA PRO A 228 -8.84 -4.02 -11.20
C PRO A 228 -7.89 -3.08 -11.95
N GLU A 229 -7.92 -3.10 -13.29
CA GLU A 229 -7.11 -2.24 -14.16
C GLU A 229 -7.46 -0.78 -13.95
N LYS A 230 -8.76 -0.43 -13.98
CA LYS A 230 -9.24 0.92 -13.71
C LYS A 230 -8.92 1.38 -12.30
N GLY A 231 -9.00 0.47 -11.32
CA GLY A 231 -8.59 0.74 -9.94
C GLY A 231 -7.09 0.98 -9.78
N ALA A 232 -6.26 0.38 -10.63
CA ALA A 232 -4.81 0.52 -10.59
C ALA A 232 -4.29 1.81 -11.24
N GLU A 233 -5.08 2.48 -12.08
CA GLU A 233 -4.63 3.66 -12.85
C GLU A 233 -3.97 4.73 -11.98
N THR A 234 -4.56 5.10 -10.85
CA THR A 234 -3.98 6.13 -9.96
C THR A 234 -2.69 5.64 -9.29
N THR A 235 -2.59 4.34 -8.95
CA THR A 235 -1.36 3.74 -8.45
C THR A 235 -0.25 3.82 -9.50
N ILE A 236 -0.55 3.43 -10.73
CA ILE A 236 0.37 3.48 -11.87
C ILE A 236 0.78 4.93 -12.16
N PHE A 237 -0.18 5.86 -12.18
CA PHE A 237 0.06 7.28 -12.38
C PHE A 237 1.05 7.84 -11.34
N LEU A 238 0.83 7.59 -10.05
CA LEU A 238 1.75 8.03 -8.99
C LEU A 238 3.12 7.38 -9.09
N ALA A 239 3.17 6.12 -9.51
CA ALA A 239 4.41 5.38 -9.66
C ALA A 239 5.27 5.87 -10.83
N THR A 240 4.65 6.31 -11.93
CA THR A 240 5.33 6.42 -13.23
C THR A 240 5.23 7.78 -13.90
N SER A 241 4.18 8.56 -13.65
CA SER A 241 3.94 9.81 -14.39
C SER A 241 4.97 10.89 -14.05
N PRO A 242 5.51 11.58 -15.07
CA PRO A 242 6.30 12.79 -14.86
C PRO A 242 5.48 13.95 -14.24
N ALA A 243 4.16 13.96 -14.44
CA ALA A 243 3.28 15.02 -13.93
C ALA A 243 3.22 15.09 -12.39
N VAL A 244 3.67 14.05 -11.69
CA VAL A 244 3.74 14.02 -10.23
C VAL A 244 5.18 14.07 -9.70
N GLU A 245 6.15 14.40 -10.54
CA GLU A 245 7.52 14.57 -10.12
C GLU A 245 7.65 15.69 -9.10
N GLY A 246 8.30 15.42 -7.97
CA GLY A 246 8.43 16.36 -6.85
C GLY A 246 7.17 16.58 -6.03
N LEU A 247 5.99 16.14 -6.47
CA LEU A 247 4.77 16.25 -5.67
C LEU A 247 4.82 15.25 -4.51
N SER A 248 4.63 15.74 -3.29
CA SER A 248 4.71 14.94 -2.06
C SER A 248 3.67 15.37 -1.03
N GLY A 249 3.20 14.43 -0.21
CA GLY A 249 2.23 14.68 0.84
C GLY A 249 0.79 14.84 0.36
N GLN A 250 0.51 14.52 -0.88
CA GLN A 250 -0.81 14.71 -1.49
C GLN A 250 -1.63 13.42 -1.48
N TYR A 251 -2.96 13.62 -1.59
CA TYR A 251 -3.93 12.55 -1.71
C TYR A 251 -4.58 12.58 -3.10
N PHE A 252 -4.68 11.42 -3.75
CA PHE A 252 -5.10 11.30 -5.14
C PHE A 252 -6.31 10.40 -5.34
N ALA A 253 -7.12 10.76 -6.33
CA ALA A 253 -8.15 9.90 -6.92
C ALA A 253 -8.24 10.18 -8.42
N ASP A 254 -8.51 9.16 -9.21
CA ASP A 254 -8.69 9.29 -10.67
C ASP A 254 -7.56 10.12 -11.33
N CYS A 255 -6.31 9.83 -10.91
CA CYS A 255 -5.08 10.50 -11.38
C CYS A 255 -5.02 12.01 -11.11
N LYS A 256 -5.82 12.51 -10.17
CA LYS A 256 -5.86 13.93 -9.78
C LYS A 256 -5.63 14.07 -8.28
N ALA A 257 -4.91 15.12 -7.89
CA ALA A 257 -4.83 15.51 -6.49
C ALA A 257 -6.20 16.01 -6.01
N ILE A 258 -6.63 15.53 -4.87
CA ILE A 258 -7.89 15.92 -4.21
C ILE A 258 -7.64 16.16 -2.73
N GLU A 259 -8.53 16.92 -2.10
CA GLU A 259 -8.48 17.09 -0.66
C GLU A 259 -8.99 15.84 0.05
N PRO A 260 -8.24 15.29 1.04
CA PRO A 260 -8.74 14.26 1.91
C PRO A 260 -9.71 14.84 2.98
N SER A 261 -10.29 14.01 3.85
CA SER A 261 -11.17 14.45 4.92
C SER A 261 -10.50 15.48 5.86
N ARG A 262 -11.31 16.19 6.64
CA ARG A 262 -10.81 17.16 7.64
C ARG A 262 -9.85 16.49 8.62
N GLU A 263 -10.20 15.30 9.12
CA GLU A 263 -9.39 14.51 10.06
C GLU A 263 -8.04 14.13 9.47
N ALA A 264 -7.99 13.83 8.17
CA ALA A 264 -6.75 13.50 7.46
C ALA A 264 -5.81 14.71 7.27
N ARG A 265 -6.32 15.92 7.46
CA ARG A 265 -5.57 17.18 7.38
C ARG A 265 -5.14 17.71 8.76
N ASP A 266 -5.59 17.08 9.84
CA ASP A 266 -5.27 17.51 11.21
C ASP A 266 -3.78 17.31 11.53
N PRO A 267 -3.03 18.40 11.82
CA PRO A 267 -1.61 18.30 12.17
C PRO A 267 -1.37 17.56 13.50
N GLY A 268 -2.29 17.65 14.45
CA GLY A 268 -2.21 16.95 15.73
C GLY A 268 -2.29 15.43 15.54
N ALA A 269 -3.25 14.96 14.73
CA ALA A 269 -3.38 13.56 14.41
C ALA A 269 -2.17 13.01 13.63
N ARG A 270 -1.56 13.81 12.75
CA ARG A 270 -0.32 13.43 12.03
C ARG A 270 0.85 13.17 12.97
N GLY A 271 1.06 14.07 13.93
CA GLY A 271 2.13 13.94 14.93
C GLY A 271 1.93 12.73 15.85
N GLY A 272 0.68 12.42 16.18
CA GLY A 272 0.32 11.32 17.08
C GLY A 272 0.43 9.93 16.45
N ILE A 273 0.31 9.78 15.11
CA ILE A 273 0.31 8.46 14.47
C ILE A 273 1.70 7.80 14.43
N LEU A 274 2.78 8.59 14.42
CA LEU A 274 4.15 8.06 14.31
C LEU A 274 4.69 7.44 15.60
N PRO A 275 4.46 8.00 16.82
CA PRO A 275 4.91 7.39 18.06
C PRO A 275 4.25 6.03 18.36
N VAL A 276 3.04 5.83 17.86
CA VAL A 276 2.24 4.61 18.12
C VAL A 276 2.75 3.41 17.34
N ALA A 277 3.50 3.65 16.29
CA ALA A 277 4.00 2.62 15.38
C ALA A 277 5.48 2.22 15.64
N ARG A 278 6.06 2.65 16.77
CA ARG A 278 7.43 2.30 17.20
C ARG A 278 7.48 0.98 17.95
#